data_dfdc3b295955ca81f1ecf8096f64d597
#
_entry.id   dfdc3b295955ca81f1ecf8096f64d597
#
_cell.length_a   1.000
_cell.length_b   1.000
_cell.length_c   1.000
_cell.angle_alpha   90.00
_cell.angle_beta   90.00
_cell.angle_gamma   90.00
#
_symmetry.space_group_name_H-M   'P 1'
#
loop_
_entity.id
_entity.type
_entity.pdbx_description
1 polymer ?
#
loop_
_entity_poly.entity_id
_entity_poly.type
_entity_poly.pdbx_seq_one_letter_code
_entity_poly.pdbx_strand_id
1 'polypeptide(L)'
;MQLSLLEQKPATANSSRSLGHRLTMEDLRSYIPEPAIDYILQWFETNPVRLRIAPPRSSKFGDYRSPKPGTPATISVNSSLNSYDFLITLVHEMAHDAVLNVSSADDDTFPFWRKRTHPKPHGHEWKHKYLQLMAPLMTSVVFPAEIQHALEGYFRKVSSSAKANQALAIALKKYDVPDGKEFLQDLPLDAIFYLPGGRAFRKKEQLRKRFRCQSLNSRRVYLFNPLAAVSRNKT
;
A
#
# COMPACT_ATOMS: atom_id res chain seq x y z
N MET A 1 -25.11 -14.71 -23.39
CA MET A 1 -23.89 -15.20 -22.72
C MET A 1 -23.66 -14.31 -21.54
N GLN A 2 -24.00 -14.78 -20.32
CA GLN A 2 -24.07 -13.99 -19.10
C GLN A 2 -22.68 -13.70 -18.58
N LEU A 3 -22.36 -12.44 -18.39
CA LEU A 3 -21.23 -11.97 -17.58
C LEU A 3 -21.57 -12.22 -16.11
N SER A 4 -20.84 -13.15 -15.49
CA SER A 4 -21.03 -13.52 -14.11
C SER A 4 -20.63 -12.36 -13.18
N LEU A 5 -21.50 -12.11 -12.24
CA LEU A 5 -21.39 -11.19 -11.12
C LEU A 5 -19.99 -11.17 -10.48
N LEU A 6 -19.44 -9.98 -10.42
CA LEU A 6 -18.41 -9.63 -9.43
C LEU A 6 -19.09 -9.74 -8.06
N GLU A 7 -18.74 -10.76 -7.30
CA GLU A 7 -19.16 -10.89 -5.91
C GLU A 7 -18.74 -9.65 -5.12
N GLN A 8 -19.72 -8.96 -4.60
CA GLN A 8 -19.52 -7.79 -3.76
C GLN A 8 -18.79 -8.22 -2.48
N LYS A 9 -17.66 -7.59 -2.24
CA LYS A 9 -16.93 -7.66 -0.97
C LYS A 9 -17.89 -7.38 0.19
N PRO A 10 -18.05 -8.27 1.16
CA PRO A 10 -18.99 -8.03 2.27
C PRO A 10 -18.58 -6.77 3.02
N ALA A 11 -19.55 -5.90 3.26
CA ALA A 11 -19.39 -4.67 4.04
C ALA A 11 -18.94 -5.01 5.47
N THR A 12 -17.74 -4.67 5.76
CA THR A 12 -17.00 -4.35 6.97
C THR A 12 -17.66 -4.57 8.33
N ALA A 13 -17.17 -5.56 9.03
CA ALA A 13 -17.12 -5.49 10.48
C ALA A 13 -15.93 -4.57 10.90
N ASN A 14 -16.19 -3.63 11.79
CA ASN A 14 -15.24 -2.60 12.28
C ASN A 14 -14.14 -3.17 13.22
N SER A 15 -13.93 -4.49 13.23
CA SER A 15 -12.96 -5.16 14.08
C SER A 15 -11.73 -5.63 13.27
N SER A 16 -10.54 -5.41 13.81
CA SER A 16 -9.30 -5.96 13.25
C SER A 16 -9.31 -7.48 13.38
N ARG A 17 -9.22 -8.21 12.26
CA ARG A 17 -9.05 -9.66 12.26
C ARG A 17 -7.57 -9.99 12.44
N SER A 18 -7.21 -10.63 13.56
CA SER A 18 -5.90 -11.21 13.75
C SER A 18 -5.97 -12.69 13.37
N LEU A 19 -5.20 -13.08 12.35
CA LEU A 19 -5.10 -14.48 11.94
C LEU A 19 -4.08 -15.16 12.87
N GLY A 20 -4.55 -15.65 14.00
CA GLY A 20 -3.74 -16.38 15.00
C GLY A 20 -3.52 -17.86 14.68
N HIS A 21 -4.18 -18.37 13.63
CA HIS A 21 -4.04 -19.74 13.11
C HIS A 21 -3.12 -19.75 11.87
N ARG A 22 -2.82 -20.95 11.36
CA ARG A 22 -2.11 -21.10 10.08
C ARG A 22 -2.91 -20.40 8.98
N LEU A 23 -2.25 -19.54 8.21
CA LEU A 23 -2.88 -18.79 7.12
C LEU A 23 -3.35 -19.76 6.01
N THR A 24 -4.53 -19.53 5.47
CA THR A 24 -5.14 -20.37 4.44
C THR A 24 -5.45 -19.59 3.17
N MET A 25 -5.70 -20.29 2.06
CA MET A 25 -6.16 -19.67 0.80
C MET A 25 -7.42 -18.85 1.01
N GLU A 26 -8.38 -19.32 1.80
CA GLU A 26 -9.64 -18.63 2.07
C GLU A 26 -9.43 -17.29 2.78
N ASP A 27 -8.46 -17.24 3.69
CA ASP A 27 -8.11 -16.00 4.38
C ASP A 27 -7.59 -14.91 3.43
N LEU A 28 -6.91 -15.30 2.34
CA LEU A 28 -6.28 -14.39 1.39
C LEU A 28 -7.12 -14.07 0.15
N ARG A 29 -8.02 -14.98 -0.27
CA ARG A 29 -8.80 -14.89 -1.51
C ARG A 29 -9.55 -13.57 -1.67
N SER A 30 -10.05 -13.00 -0.56
CA SER A 30 -10.76 -11.72 -0.58
C SER A 30 -9.84 -10.49 -0.65
N TYR A 31 -8.52 -10.65 -0.51
CA TYR A 31 -7.59 -9.54 -0.33
C TYR A 31 -6.51 -9.44 -1.40
N ILE A 32 -6.12 -10.54 -2.03
CA ILE A 32 -5.07 -10.55 -3.05
C ILE A 32 -5.52 -11.31 -4.30
N PRO A 33 -4.90 -11.08 -5.47
CA PRO A 33 -5.13 -11.87 -6.67
C PRO A 33 -4.87 -13.37 -6.42
N GLU A 34 -5.77 -14.23 -6.88
CA GLU A 34 -5.68 -15.68 -6.66
C GLU A 34 -4.33 -16.29 -7.07
N PRO A 35 -3.74 -15.93 -8.24
CA PRO A 35 -2.43 -16.48 -8.64
C PRO A 35 -1.25 -16.14 -7.71
N ALA A 36 -1.41 -15.19 -6.80
CA ALA A 36 -0.39 -14.82 -5.83
C ALA A 36 -0.50 -15.60 -4.51
N ILE A 37 -1.62 -16.30 -4.26
CA ILE A 37 -1.94 -16.86 -2.94
C ILE A 37 -0.90 -17.90 -2.52
N ASP A 38 -0.57 -18.86 -3.37
CA ASP A 38 0.35 -19.96 -3.03
C ASP A 38 1.75 -19.42 -2.66
N TYR A 39 2.25 -18.44 -3.41
CA TYR A 39 3.52 -17.79 -3.10
C TYR A 39 3.50 -17.10 -1.73
N ILE A 40 2.43 -16.39 -1.43
CA ILE A 40 2.28 -15.69 -0.14
C ILE A 40 2.15 -16.70 1.01
N LEU A 41 1.37 -17.78 0.85
CA LEU A 41 1.24 -18.84 1.86
C LEU A 41 2.58 -19.51 2.15
N GLN A 42 3.33 -19.88 1.10
CA GLN A 42 4.66 -20.49 1.25
C GLN A 42 5.62 -19.58 2.03
N TRP A 43 5.57 -18.26 1.78
CA TRP A 43 6.38 -17.32 2.53
C TRP A 43 6.01 -17.32 4.03
N PHE A 44 4.72 -17.29 4.38
CA PHE A 44 4.27 -17.30 5.77
C PHE A 44 4.54 -18.65 6.46
N GLU A 45 4.60 -19.76 5.73
CA GLU A 45 5.00 -21.06 6.28
C GLU A 45 6.46 -21.10 6.73
N THR A 46 7.33 -20.39 6.03
CA THR A 46 8.77 -20.35 6.32
C THR A 46 9.18 -19.19 7.24
N ASN A 47 8.29 -18.22 7.46
CA ASN A 47 8.57 -17.05 8.27
C ASN A 47 7.54 -16.93 9.41
N PRO A 48 7.98 -16.93 10.70
CA PRO A 48 7.08 -16.91 11.85
C PRO A 48 6.49 -15.52 12.10
N VAL A 49 5.77 -15.01 11.12
CA VAL A 49 5.14 -13.69 11.12
C VAL A 49 3.62 -13.84 11.15
N ARG A 50 2.95 -13.04 11.97
CA ARG A 50 1.49 -13.00 12.03
C ARG A 50 0.93 -11.95 11.07
N LEU A 51 -0.01 -12.35 10.21
CA LEU A 51 -0.78 -11.40 9.39
C LEU A 51 -2.00 -10.89 10.16
N ARG A 52 -2.23 -9.60 10.08
CA ARG A 52 -3.40 -8.92 10.63
C ARG A 52 -4.06 -8.06 9.55
N ILE A 53 -5.32 -8.32 9.28
CA ILE A 53 -6.14 -7.44 8.43
C ILE A 53 -6.62 -6.28 9.31
N ALA A 54 -6.14 -5.08 9.03
CA ALA A 54 -6.49 -3.88 9.79
C ALA A 54 -7.77 -3.24 9.25
N PRO A 55 -8.62 -2.65 10.12
CA PRO A 55 -9.78 -1.89 9.65
C PRO A 55 -9.36 -0.73 8.74
N PRO A 56 -10.30 -0.17 7.94
CA PRO A 56 -10.04 0.98 7.08
C PRO A 56 -9.40 2.14 7.85
N ARG A 57 -8.30 2.66 7.35
CA ARG A 57 -7.58 3.81 7.94
C ARG A 57 -6.96 4.66 6.84
N SER A 58 -6.93 5.97 7.04
CA SER A 58 -6.42 6.94 6.06
C SER A 58 -4.92 7.24 6.17
N SER A 59 -4.30 6.85 7.29
CA SER A 59 -2.92 7.27 7.61
C SER A 59 -1.84 6.28 7.19
N LYS A 60 -2.18 4.99 7.05
CA LYS A 60 -1.22 3.91 6.72
C LYS A 60 -1.88 2.83 5.86
N PHE A 61 -1.16 2.34 4.86
CA PHE A 61 -1.55 1.17 4.08
C PHE A 61 -1.16 -0.13 4.77
N GLY A 62 0.07 -0.22 5.28
CA GLY A 62 0.62 -1.33 6.04
C GLY A 62 1.42 -0.88 7.25
N ASP A 63 1.86 -1.86 8.04
CA ASP A 63 2.71 -1.64 9.21
C ASP A 63 3.38 -2.98 9.60
N TYR A 64 4.71 -3.00 9.63
CA TYR A 64 5.48 -4.10 10.18
C TYR A 64 5.89 -3.81 11.62
N ARG A 65 5.78 -4.81 12.48
CA ARG A 65 6.26 -4.75 13.88
C ARG A 65 7.19 -5.92 14.14
N SER A 66 8.40 -5.60 14.54
CA SER A 66 9.41 -6.58 14.94
C SER A 66 8.93 -7.45 16.10
N PRO A 67 9.41 -8.70 16.19
CA PRO A 67 9.08 -9.59 17.30
C PRO A 67 9.56 -8.98 18.64
N LYS A 68 8.84 -9.35 19.71
CA LYS A 68 9.21 -9.03 21.10
C LYS A 68 9.15 -10.31 21.92
N PRO A 69 9.78 -10.36 23.12
CA PRO A 69 9.65 -11.52 24.00
C PRO A 69 8.17 -11.94 24.16
N GLY A 70 7.84 -13.18 23.81
CA GLY A 70 6.48 -13.72 23.86
C GLY A 70 5.51 -13.24 22.76
N THR A 71 5.95 -12.39 21.81
CA THR A 71 5.07 -11.91 20.74
C THR A 71 5.78 -12.02 19.39
N PRO A 72 5.22 -12.77 18.42
CA PRO A 72 5.82 -12.88 17.09
C PRO A 72 5.78 -11.56 16.33
N ALA A 73 6.62 -11.45 15.29
CA ALA A 73 6.53 -10.38 14.33
C ALA A 73 5.11 -10.28 13.76
N THR A 74 4.68 -9.07 13.43
CA THR A 74 3.32 -8.85 12.93
C THR A 74 3.35 -7.90 11.74
N ILE A 75 2.74 -8.34 10.65
CA ILE A 75 2.40 -7.49 9.49
C ILE A 75 0.93 -7.12 9.59
N SER A 76 0.59 -5.85 9.45
CA SER A 76 -0.80 -5.43 9.33
C SER A 76 -1.04 -4.68 8.02
N VAL A 77 -2.10 -5.04 7.30
CA VAL A 77 -2.48 -4.41 6.02
C VAL A 77 -3.90 -3.89 6.11
N ASN A 78 -4.14 -2.72 5.55
CA ASN A 78 -5.42 -2.04 5.55
C ASN A 78 -6.43 -2.78 4.66
N SER A 79 -7.59 -3.14 5.22
CA SER A 79 -8.65 -3.89 4.51
C SER A 79 -9.36 -3.11 3.40
N SER A 80 -9.22 -1.77 3.36
CA SER A 80 -9.87 -0.95 2.32
C SER A 80 -9.12 -0.86 1.00
N LEU A 81 -7.93 -1.43 0.93
CA LEU A 81 -7.15 -1.46 -0.31
C LEU A 81 -7.79 -2.40 -1.34
N ASN A 82 -7.68 -2.08 -2.63
CA ASN A 82 -7.98 -3.06 -3.68
C ASN A 82 -6.96 -4.21 -3.63
N SER A 83 -7.24 -5.31 -4.30
CA SER A 83 -6.44 -6.54 -4.20
C SER A 83 -4.99 -6.36 -4.64
N TYR A 84 -4.72 -5.52 -5.62
CA TYR A 84 -3.36 -5.26 -6.10
C TYR A 84 -2.58 -4.37 -5.12
N ASP A 85 -3.20 -3.31 -4.62
CA ASP A 85 -2.57 -2.42 -3.64
C ASP A 85 -2.34 -3.15 -2.31
N PHE A 86 -3.27 -4.03 -1.92
CA PHE A 86 -3.10 -4.90 -0.76
C PHE A 86 -1.88 -5.82 -0.93
N LEU A 87 -1.75 -6.52 -2.07
CA LEU A 87 -0.60 -7.40 -2.35
C LEU A 87 0.72 -6.63 -2.34
N ILE A 88 0.79 -5.49 -3.03
CA ILE A 88 1.99 -4.63 -3.07
C ILE A 88 2.38 -4.17 -1.66
N THR A 89 1.40 -3.76 -0.87
CA THR A 89 1.61 -3.34 0.53
C THR A 89 2.05 -4.51 1.40
N LEU A 90 1.42 -5.68 1.25
CA LEU A 90 1.81 -6.88 2.00
C LEU A 90 3.27 -7.26 1.74
N VAL A 91 3.69 -7.31 0.47
CA VAL A 91 5.08 -7.64 0.11
C VAL A 91 6.06 -6.54 0.58
N HIS A 92 5.63 -5.28 0.63
CA HIS A 92 6.42 -4.19 1.22
C HIS A 92 6.72 -4.45 2.70
N GLU A 93 5.73 -4.88 3.47
CA GLU A 93 5.90 -5.20 4.90
C GLU A 93 6.68 -6.53 5.10
N MET A 94 6.51 -7.52 4.21
CA MET A 94 7.33 -8.75 4.20
C MET A 94 8.81 -8.42 4.00
N ALA A 95 9.14 -7.43 3.18
CA ALA A 95 10.52 -7.00 2.98
C ALA A 95 11.15 -6.38 4.24
N HIS A 96 10.37 -5.72 5.09
CA HIS A 96 10.85 -5.25 6.40
C HIS A 96 11.25 -6.42 7.31
N ASP A 97 10.45 -7.49 7.35
CA ASP A 97 10.78 -8.69 8.10
C ASP A 97 12.04 -9.38 7.56
N ALA A 98 12.10 -9.58 6.24
CA ALA A 98 13.20 -10.26 5.59
C ALA A 98 14.57 -9.59 5.82
N VAL A 99 14.60 -8.26 5.91
CA VAL A 99 15.85 -7.52 6.21
C VAL A 99 16.31 -7.74 7.64
N LEU A 100 15.40 -7.80 8.60
CA LEU A 100 15.74 -7.99 10.01
C LEU A 100 16.19 -9.41 10.30
N ASN A 101 15.59 -10.41 9.65
CA ASN A 101 15.96 -11.82 9.82
C ASN A 101 17.35 -12.14 9.27
N VAL A 102 17.77 -11.52 8.16
CA VAL A 102 19.15 -11.66 7.64
C VAL A 102 20.16 -11.07 8.63
N SER A 103 19.83 -9.95 9.25
CA SER A 103 20.73 -9.31 10.23
C SER A 103 20.94 -10.13 11.51
N SER A 104 20.06 -11.10 11.79
CA SER A 104 20.16 -11.98 12.97
C SER A 104 20.88 -13.30 12.68
N ALA A 105 20.89 -13.77 11.43
CA ALA A 105 21.46 -15.08 11.06
C ALA A 105 22.97 -15.04 10.76
N ASP A 106 23.54 -13.92 10.36
CA ASP A 106 24.94 -13.78 9.91
C ASP A 106 25.89 -13.30 11.04
N ASP A 107 25.54 -13.46 12.29
CA ASP A 107 26.18 -12.76 13.41
C ASP A 107 27.46 -13.38 13.99
N ASP A 108 27.84 -14.60 13.59
CA ASP A 108 29.01 -15.28 14.14
C ASP A 108 30.33 -14.97 13.41
N THR A 109 30.31 -14.20 12.33
CA THR A 109 31.49 -13.95 11.47
C THR A 109 32.06 -12.55 11.56
N PHE A 110 31.43 -11.59 12.26
CA PHE A 110 31.93 -10.23 12.34
C PHE A 110 32.52 -9.86 13.72
N PRO A 111 33.67 -9.16 13.73
CA PRO A 111 34.28 -8.69 14.97
C PRO A 111 33.33 -7.77 15.76
N PHE A 112 33.31 -7.91 17.10
CA PHE A 112 32.42 -7.19 18.04
C PHE A 112 32.44 -5.66 17.96
N TRP A 113 33.46 -5.06 17.38
CA TRP A 113 33.57 -3.60 17.23
C TRP A 113 32.80 -3.02 16.02
N ARG A 114 32.26 -3.86 15.15
CA ARG A 114 31.38 -3.39 14.10
C ARG A 114 29.99 -3.19 14.71
N LYS A 115 29.70 -1.96 15.18
CA LYS A 115 28.37 -1.58 15.66
C LYS A 115 27.35 -2.04 14.60
N ARG A 116 26.43 -2.93 14.99
CA ARG A 116 25.27 -3.29 14.18
C ARG A 116 24.51 -2.01 13.86
N THR A 117 24.71 -1.47 12.68
CA THR A 117 23.85 -0.40 12.19
C THR A 117 22.56 -1.09 11.75
N HIS A 118 21.50 -0.87 12.51
CA HIS A 118 20.18 -1.32 12.06
C HIS A 118 19.97 -0.84 10.62
N PRO A 119 19.54 -1.73 9.70
CA PRO A 119 19.27 -1.35 8.32
C PRO A 119 18.34 -0.14 8.30
N LYS A 120 18.67 0.85 7.50
CA LYS A 120 17.81 2.05 7.39
C LYS A 120 16.46 1.62 6.81
N PRO A 121 15.34 2.05 7.38
CA PRO A 121 14.03 1.84 6.77
C PRO A 121 14.06 2.29 5.31
N HIS A 122 13.65 1.40 4.40
CA HIS A 122 13.71 1.61 2.94
C HIS A 122 15.12 1.91 2.39
N GLY A 123 16.17 1.43 3.10
CA GLY A 123 17.56 1.46 2.65
C GLY A 123 17.84 0.52 1.49
N HIS A 124 19.12 0.35 1.12
CA HIS A 124 19.54 -0.50 0.01
C HIS A 124 19.14 -1.98 0.23
N GLU A 125 19.34 -2.49 1.45
CA GLU A 125 19.04 -3.86 1.84
C GLU A 125 17.54 -4.13 1.72
N TRP A 126 16.69 -3.20 2.23
CA TRP A 126 15.24 -3.31 2.11
C TRP A 126 14.80 -3.31 0.65
N LYS A 127 15.35 -2.41 -0.16
CA LYS A 127 15.02 -2.33 -1.58
C LYS A 127 15.35 -3.63 -2.31
N HIS A 128 16.50 -4.22 -2.03
CA HIS A 128 16.92 -5.48 -2.61
C HIS A 128 15.96 -6.61 -2.24
N LYS A 129 15.61 -6.74 -0.95
CA LYS A 129 14.65 -7.73 -0.47
C LYS A 129 13.26 -7.53 -1.06
N TYR A 130 12.80 -6.29 -1.15
CA TYR A 130 11.51 -5.99 -1.76
C TYR A 130 11.45 -6.39 -3.24
N LEU A 131 12.50 -6.09 -4.00
CA LEU A 131 12.60 -6.53 -5.40
C LEU A 131 12.65 -8.06 -5.54
N GLN A 132 13.40 -8.75 -4.67
CA GLN A 132 13.44 -10.21 -4.65
C GLN A 132 12.06 -10.83 -4.40
N LEU A 133 11.33 -10.31 -3.40
CA LEU A 133 9.99 -10.79 -3.06
C LEU A 133 8.93 -10.45 -4.13
N MET A 134 9.08 -9.32 -4.81
CA MET A 134 8.16 -8.94 -5.89
C MET A 134 8.42 -9.66 -7.21
N ALA A 135 9.65 -10.09 -7.48
CA ALA A 135 10.03 -10.66 -8.78
C ALA A 135 9.14 -11.84 -9.24
N PRO A 136 8.81 -12.86 -8.41
CA PRO A 136 7.92 -13.94 -8.81
C PRO A 136 6.49 -13.49 -9.10
N LEU A 137 6.06 -12.36 -8.55
CA LEU A 137 4.72 -11.82 -8.70
C LEU A 137 4.57 -10.91 -9.92
N MET A 138 5.68 -10.49 -10.55
CA MET A 138 5.68 -9.60 -11.72
C MET A 138 5.29 -10.32 -13.00
N THR A 139 4.09 -10.88 -13.05
CA THR A 139 3.54 -11.65 -14.16
C THR A 139 2.18 -11.11 -14.58
N SER A 140 1.79 -11.36 -15.85
CA SER A 140 0.49 -10.93 -16.39
C SER A 140 -0.71 -11.67 -15.78
N VAL A 141 -0.49 -12.79 -15.10
CA VAL A 141 -1.55 -13.50 -14.38
C VAL A 141 -1.81 -12.90 -12.98
N VAL A 142 -0.82 -12.22 -12.39
CA VAL A 142 -0.97 -11.55 -11.08
C VAL A 142 -1.37 -10.09 -11.25
N PHE A 143 -0.70 -9.34 -12.12
CA PHE A 143 -0.96 -7.91 -12.31
C PHE A 143 -1.39 -7.59 -13.74
N PRO A 144 -2.40 -6.75 -13.94
CA PRO A 144 -2.71 -6.14 -15.23
C PRO A 144 -1.51 -5.35 -15.80
N ALA A 145 -1.41 -5.29 -17.13
CA ALA A 145 -0.26 -4.70 -17.82
C ALA A 145 0.08 -3.27 -17.37
N GLU A 146 -0.93 -2.45 -17.11
CA GLU A 146 -0.72 -1.08 -16.65
C GLU A 146 -0.12 -1.00 -15.24
N ILE A 147 -0.49 -1.92 -14.33
CA ILE A 147 0.11 -2.00 -13.00
C ILE A 147 1.54 -2.51 -13.11
N GLN A 148 1.80 -3.54 -13.93
CA GLN A 148 3.16 -4.04 -14.17
C GLN A 148 4.07 -2.92 -14.68
N HIS A 149 3.65 -2.21 -15.71
CA HIS A 149 4.43 -1.08 -16.27
C HIS A 149 4.69 0.02 -15.23
N ALA A 150 3.70 0.34 -14.41
CA ALA A 150 3.86 1.31 -13.34
C ALA A 150 4.83 0.83 -12.24
N LEU A 151 4.78 -0.47 -11.86
CA LEU A 151 5.70 -1.10 -10.92
C LEU A 151 7.13 -1.14 -11.46
N GLU A 152 7.34 -1.50 -12.72
CA GLU A 152 8.66 -1.43 -13.35
C GLU A 152 9.25 -0.03 -13.31
N GLY A 153 8.42 0.99 -13.62
CA GLY A 153 8.80 2.39 -13.50
C GLY A 153 9.17 2.78 -12.07
N TYR A 154 8.42 2.27 -11.10
CA TYR A 154 8.66 2.44 -9.67
C TYR A 154 10.00 1.79 -9.26
N PHE A 155 10.26 0.55 -9.65
CA PHE A 155 11.47 -0.19 -9.30
C PHE A 155 12.73 0.36 -9.96
N ARG A 156 12.68 0.76 -11.23
CA ARG A 156 13.82 1.42 -11.90
C ARG A 156 14.27 2.71 -11.21
N LYS A 157 13.34 3.40 -10.55
CA LYS A 157 13.61 4.66 -9.85
C LYS A 157 13.48 4.53 -8.34
N VAL A 158 13.80 3.39 -7.77
CA VAL A 158 13.66 3.09 -6.33
C VAL A 158 14.32 4.12 -5.37
N SER A 159 14.77 5.21 -5.88
CA SER A 159 14.92 6.45 -5.14
C SER A 159 13.64 7.27 -5.31
N SER A 160 12.68 7.15 -4.39
CA SER A 160 11.73 8.23 -3.99
C SER A 160 11.25 9.24 -5.05
N SER A 161 11.19 8.90 -6.36
CA SER A 161 10.68 9.87 -7.31
C SER A 161 9.16 9.93 -7.19
N ALA A 162 8.67 11.09 -6.76
CA ALA A 162 7.24 11.38 -6.65
C ALA A 162 6.44 11.02 -7.92
N LYS A 163 7.08 11.07 -9.10
CA LYS A 163 6.46 10.70 -10.39
C LYS A 163 6.21 9.20 -10.54
N ALA A 164 7.13 8.33 -10.08
CA ALA A 164 6.95 6.88 -10.18
C ALA A 164 5.83 6.42 -9.22
N ASN A 165 5.81 6.98 -8.01
CA ASN A 165 4.74 6.73 -7.05
C ASN A 165 3.39 7.25 -7.58
N GLN A 166 3.38 8.35 -8.32
CA GLN A 166 2.18 8.91 -8.92
C GLN A 166 1.61 8.00 -10.01
N ALA A 167 2.45 7.46 -10.92
CA ALA A 167 2.00 6.55 -11.97
C ALA A 167 1.38 5.27 -11.39
N LEU A 168 2.01 4.69 -10.36
CA LEU A 168 1.50 3.50 -9.68
C LEU A 168 0.17 3.80 -8.98
N ALA A 169 0.06 4.91 -8.25
CA ALA A 169 -1.18 5.28 -7.58
C ALA A 169 -2.34 5.49 -8.56
N ILE A 170 -2.08 6.09 -9.74
CA ILE A 170 -3.10 6.27 -10.79
C ILE A 170 -3.53 4.92 -11.36
N ALA A 171 -2.58 4.01 -11.63
CA ALA A 171 -2.90 2.68 -12.14
C ALA A 171 -3.74 1.88 -11.13
N LEU A 172 -3.37 1.89 -9.85
CA LEU A 172 -4.09 1.19 -8.79
C LEU A 172 -5.48 1.74 -8.54
N LYS A 173 -5.67 3.07 -8.63
CA LYS A 173 -6.98 3.72 -8.40
C LYS A 173 -8.09 3.18 -9.28
N LYS A 174 -7.78 2.69 -10.49
CA LYS A 174 -8.78 2.12 -11.39
C LYS A 174 -9.44 0.85 -10.85
N TYR A 175 -8.79 0.19 -9.90
CA TYR A 175 -9.25 -1.06 -9.27
C TYR A 175 -9.87 -0.85 -7.89
N ASP A 176 -9.93 0.40 -7.43
CA ASP A 176 -10.66 0.72 -6.20
C ASP A 176 -12.16 0.54 -6.38
N VAL A 177 -12.83 0.14 -5.30
CA VAL A 177 -14.28 0.23 -5.26
C VAL A 177 -14.69 1.70 -5.41
N PRO A 178 -15.58 2.05 -6.33
CA PRO A 178 -16.02 3.42 -6.50
C PRO A 178 -16.59 3.99 -5.20
N ASP A 179 -15.92 4.97 -4.62
CA ASP A 179 -16.32 5.66 -3.39
C ASP A 179 -16.77 7.12 -3.63
N GLY A 180 -16.99 7.47 -4.91
CA GLY A 180 -17.35 8.82 -5.34
C GLY A 180 -16.22 9.85 -5.21
N LYS A 181 -14.99 9.38 -4.91
CA LYS A 181 -13.81 10.26 -4.85
C LYS A 181 -12.97 10.10 -6.11
N GLU A 182 -12.42 11.22 -6.53
CA GLU A 182 -11.47 11.33 -7.65
C GLU A 182 -10.19 12.02 -7.19
N PHE A 183 -9.13 11.94 -7.98
CA PHE A 183 -7.94 12.70 -7.66
C PHE A 183 -8.14 14.18 -7.96
N LEU A 184 -7.61 15.05 -7.09
CA LEU A 184 -7.69 16.49 -7.27
C LEU A 184 -7.15 16.94 -8.64
N GLN A 185 -6.13 16.27 -9.19
CA GLN A 185 -5.58 16.59 -10.50
C GLN A 185 -6.62 16.45 -11.63
N ASP A 186 -7.57 15.52 -11.50
CA ASP A 186 -8.55 15.18 -12.53
C ASP A 186 -9.74 16.18 -12.55
N LEU A 187 -9.87 17.00 -11.50
CA LEU A 187 -10.83 18.07 -11.46
C LEU A 187 -10.39 19.26 -12.36
N PRO A 188 -11.31 19.97 -13.02
CA PRO A 188 -10.98 21.20 -13.72
C PRO A 188 -10.53 22.31 -12.76
N LEU A 189 -9.88 23.31 -13.27
CA LEU A 189 -9.60 24.55 -12.51
C LEU A 189 -10.92 25.18 -12.07
N ASP A 190 -10.89 25.87 -10.94
CA ASP A 190 -12.02 26.50 -10.26
C ASP A 190 -13.13 25.55 -9.78
N ALA A 191 -13.00 24.23 -9.97
CA ALA A 191 -13.90 23.27 -9.39
C ALA A 191 -13.93 23.38 -7.86
N ILE A 192 -15.11 23.21 -7.30
CA ILE A 192 -15.31 23.06 -5.86
C ILE A 192 -15.22 21.59 -5.51
N PHE A 193 -14.52 21.29 -4.44
CA PHE A 193 -14.38 19.93 -3.90
C PHE A 193 -14.45 19.94 -2.38
N TYR A 194 -14.73 18.77 -1.84
CA TYR A 194 -14.90 18.54 -0.41
C TYR A 194 -13.89 17.52 0.11
N LEU A 195 -13.39 17.76 1.32
CA LEU A 195 -12.64 16.78 2.10
C LEU A 195 -13.56 16.03 3.06
N PRO A 196 -13.14 14.86 3.57
CA PRO A 196 -13.81 14.23 4.70
C PRO A 196 -14.02 15.23 5.84
N GLY A 197 -15.24 15.27 6.40
CA GLY A 197 -15.63 16.30 7.38
C GLY A 197 -16.19 17.58 6.77
N GLY A 198 -16.55 17.57 5.47
CA GLY A 198 -17.37 18.62 4.84
C GLY A 198 -16.66 19.95 4.54
N ARG A 199 -15.34 20.05 4.73
CA ARG A 199 -14.59 21.26 4.38
C ARG A 199 -14.52 21.43 2.88
N ALA A 200 -14.96 22.60 2.38
CA ALA A 200 -15.03 22.94 0.96
C ALA A 200 -13.87 23.80 0.52
N PHE A 201 -13.35 23.51 -0.66
CA PHE A 201 -12.24 24.22 -1.29
C PHE A 201 -12.52 24.44 -2.77
N ARG A 202 -11.91 25.49 -3.33
CA ARG A 202 -11.88 25.74 -4.76
C ARG A 202 -10.47 25.48 -5.30
N LYS A 203 -10.34 24.59 -6.30
CA LYS A 203 -9.09 24.34 -6.98
C LYS A 203 -8.69 25.59 -7.77
N LYS A 204 -7.47 26.03 -7.58
CA LYS A 204 -6.90 27.14 -8.32
C LYS A 204 -5.78 26.65 -9.23
N GLU A 205 -4.68 27.30 -9.29
CA GLU A 205 -3.56 27.01 -10.18
C GLU A 205 -2.73 25.80 -9.73
N GLN A 206 -2.09 25.17 -10.69
CA GLN A 206 -1.09 24.13 -10.45
C GLN A 206 0.28 24.80 -10.25
N LEU A 207 0.91 24.52 -9.11
CA LEU A 207 2.32 24.78 -8.87
C LEU A 207 3.15 23.57 -9.30
N ARG A 208 4.48 23.67 -9.24
CA ARG A 208 5.39 22.61 -9.71
C ARG A 208 5.04 21.19 -9.22
N LYS A 209 4.60 21.06 -7.96
CA LYS A 209 4.30 19.75 -7.34
C LYS A 209 2.96 19.69 -6.61
N ARG A 210 2.22 20.79 -6.54
CA ARG A 210 0.99 20.89 -5.75
C ARG A 210 -0.02 21.77 -6.44
N PHE A 211 -1.30 21.64 -6.09
CA PHE A 211 -2.33 22.60 -6.44
C PHE A 211 -2.52 23.61 -5.32
N ARG A 212 -2.60 24.89 -5.69
CA ARG A 212 -3.10 25.93 -4.81
C ARG A 212 -4.62 25.84 -4.79
N CYS A 213 -5.21 25.75 -3.59
CA CYS A 213 -6.64 25.68 -3.40
C CYS A 213 -7.06 26.68 -2.33
N GLN A 214 -8.21 27.31 -2.52
CA GLN A 214 -8.74 28.29 -1.59
C GLN A 214 -9.88 27.69 -0.78
N SER A 215 -9.82 27.77 0.55
CA SER A 215 -10.94 27.39 1.42
C SER A 215 -12.11 28.33 1.20
N LEU A 216 -13.30 27.78 1.00
CA LEU A 216 -14.52 28.59 0.83
C LEU A 216 -14.98 29.23 2.14
N ASN A 217 -14.66 28.60 3.30
CA ASN A 217 -15.09 29.09 4.59
C ASN A 217 -14.20 30.22 5.13
N SER A 218 -12.86 30.07 4.98
CA SER A 218 -11.90 30.99 5.60
C SER A 218 -11.15 31.88 4.60
N ARG A 219 -11.36 31.68 3.29
CA ARG A 219 -10.61 32.28 2.18
C ARG A 219 -9.10 32.04 2.22
N ARG A 220 -8.57 31.26 3.18
CA ARG A 220 -7.16 30.90 3.28
C ARG A 220 -6.77 29.97 2.13
N VAL A 221 -5.50 30.08 1.73
CA VAL A 221 -4.91 29.26 0.67
C VAL A 221 -4.20 28.05 1.27
N TYR A 222 -4.38 26.90 0.63
CA TYR A 222 -3.79 25.62 1.01
C TYR A 222 -3.11 24.97 -0.20
N LEU A 223 -2.07 24.18 0.05
CA LEU A 223 -1.35 23.43 -0.97
C LEU A 223 -1.70 21.95 -0.88
N PHE A 224 -2.33 21.45 -1.92
CA PHE A 224 -2.78 20.06 -2.00
C PHE A 224 -1.89 19.21 -2.91
N ASN A 225 -1.74 17.93 -2.55
CA ASN A 225 -1.15 16.93 -3.43
C ASN A 225 -2.10 16.70 -4.64
N PRO A 226 -1.58 16.60 -5.88
CA PRO A 226 -2.40 16.23 -7.05
C PRO A 226 -3.22 14.94 -6.87
N LEU A 227 -2.69 13.97 -6.15
CA LEU A 227 -3.35 12.69 -5.84
C LEU A 227 -4.21 12.72 -4.57
N ALA A 228 -4.54 13.89 -4.04
CA ALA A 228 -5.49 13.96 -2.94
C ALA A 228 -6.86 13.44 -3.41
N ALA A 229 -7.39 12.44 -2.71
CA ALA A 229 -8.74 11.93 -2.95
C ALA A 229 -9.76 12.93 -2.43
N VAL A 230 -10.61 13.43 -3.30
CA VAL A 230 -11.59 14.49 -3.03
C VAL A 230 -12.96 14.12 -3.60
N SER A 231 -14.03 14.65 -3.03
CA SER A 231 -15.40 14.46 -3.52
C SER A 231 -15.91 15.77 -4.16
N ARG A 232 -16.71 15.66 -5.22
CA ARG A 232 -17.48 16.79 -5.75
C ARG A 232 -18.73 17.09 -4.95
N ASN A 233 -19.21 16.10 -4.22
CA ASN A 233 -20.41 16.22 -3.40
C ASN A 233 -20.03 16.41 -1.93
N LYS A 234 -20.81 17.22 -1.23
CA LYS A 234 -20.71 17.37 0.22
C LYS A 234 -21.19 16.08 0.87
N THR A 235 -20.29 15.36 1.51
CA THR A 235 -20.58 14.17 2.34
C THR A 235 -20.79 14.59 3.79
#